data_291c90402427d27fd966ca9dae8d5d45
#
_entry.id   291c90402427d27fd966ca9dae8d5d45
#
_cell.length_a   1.000
_cell.length_b   1.000
_cell.length_c   1.000
_cell.angle_alpha   90.00
_cell.angle_beta   90.00
_cell.angle_gamma   90.00
#
_symmetry.space_group_name_H-M   'P 1'
#
loop_
_entity.id
_entity.type
_entity.pdbx_description
1 polymer ?
#
loop_
_entity_poly.entity_id
_entity_poly.type
_entity_poly.pdbx_seq_one_letter_code
_entity_poly.pdbx_strand_id
1 'polypeptide(L)'
;LAIGLISTSILFLSSPIPSDESTVMPLQLHVQFSAGLENFILPTPAHTTQFLSDYGMIHSFYSSFFEQYEYFIHTEHMVFLGYSVIFLSALAVIRYRRNHVWFWLLICGIFVLMSLGPELKIFHESTGIELPDKVFYDVVPEWDEIRAPARFIVIANLALAVLTSYAVYGLLKNKFSAFKQQLMLTAVIGFVILFEFSMIPFSSYTEPIPSIYEEIKNDESKFAVLPAPIGGTGDGLLLSAPVMLYHQIHHEKPIYGGFESRVDIEVMRNTQTYFLNMFHILGSKDDVIKQDLTTHGLSLFDHFDIKYVTIHKDVKGADKNYTISLQTFLPETRQLMSEILTEDSPIYDDSKIVVYKIPKPNSSEPFLLLGSGWHMFDSEFN
;
A
#
# COMPACT_ATOMS: atom_id res chain seq x y z
N LEU A 1 9.86 -26.78 -19.54
CA LEU A 1 9.30 -25.51 -19.01
C LEU A 1 7.77 -25.48 -19.11
N ALA A 2 7.18 -25.76 -20.29
CA ALA A 2 5.71 -25.76 -20.47
C ALA A 2 5.00 -26.78 -19.57
N ILE A 3 5.55 -27.98 -19.39
CA ILE A 3 4.98 -29.03 -18.53
C ILE A 3 5.07 -28.61 -17.04
N GLY A 4 6.14 -27.95 -16.64
CA GLY A 4 6.29 -27.44 -15.27
C GLY A 4 5.30 -26.32 -14.95
N LEU A 5 5.05 -25.40 -15.90
CA LEU A 5 4.05 -24.33 -15.75
C LEU A 5 2.63 -24.87 -15.70
N ILE A 6 2.30 -25.89 -16.52
CA ILE A 6 0.97 -26.53 -16.52
C ILE A 6 0.76 -27.30 -15.20
N SER A 7 1.78 -28.01 -14.70
CA SER A 7 1.65 -28.76 -13.44
C SER A 7 1.55 -27.86 -12.21
N THR A 8 2.26 -26.73 -12.18
CA THR A 8 2.11 -25.74 -11.09
C THR A 8 0.74 -25.04 -11.17
N SER A 9 0.25 -24.73 -12.37
CA SER A 9 -1.09 -24.16 -12.53
C SER A 9 -2.20 -25.13 -12.09
N ILE A 10 -2.06 -26.42 -12.42
CA ILE A 10 -3.03 -27.45 -11.99
C ILE A 10 -2.95 -27.66 -10.46
N LEU A 11 -1.78 -27.62 -9.84
CA LEU A 11 -1.61 -27.68 -8.40
C LEU A 11 -2.20 -26.45 -7.68
N PHE A 12 -2.07 -25.26 -8.28
CA PHE A 12 -2.69 -24.03 -7.77
C PHE A 12 -4.22 -24.08 -7.87
N LEU A 13 -4.77 -24.61 -8.97
CA LEU A 13 -6.21 -24.76 -9.19
C LEU A 13 -6.83 -25.91 -8.39
N SER A 14 -6.04 -26.85 -7.86
CA SER A 14 -6.52 -27.99 -7.08
C SER A 14 -6.35 -27.85 -5.58
N SER A 15 -5.68 -26.82 -5.09
CA SER A 15 -5.68 -26.51 -3.66
C SER A 15 -7.01 -25.83 -3.32
N PRO A 16 -7.87 -26.42 -2.46
CA PRO A 16 -9.01 -25.70 -1.95
C PRO A 16 -8.48 -24.58 -1.05
N ILE A 17 -8.28 -23.42 -1.63
CA ILE A 17 -8.17 -22.19 -0.85
C ILE A 17 -9.58 -22.00 -0.30
N PRO A 18 -9.78 -21.95 1.03
CA PRO A 18 -11.07 -21.60 1.55
C PRO A 18 -11.44 -20.25 0.91
N SER A 19 -12.49 -20.24 0.12
CA SER A 19 -13.07 -19.00 -0.41
C SER A 19 -13.78 -18.33 0.76
N ASP A 20 -12.98 -17.70 1.63
CA ASP A 20 -13.49 -16.83 2.66
C ASP A 20 -13.95 -15.54 1.96
N GLU A 21 -15.14 -15.06 2.26
CA GLU A 21 -15.66 -13.79 1.72
C GLU A 21 -14.67 -12.62 1.91
N SER A 22 -13.72 -12.77 2.83
CA SER A 22 -12.63 -11.83 3.11
C SER A 22 -11.57 -11.70 2.00
N THR A 23 -11.53 -12.63 1.04
CA THR A 23 -10.52 -12.63 -0.05
C THR A 23 -10.98 -11.90 -1.30
N VAL A 24 -12.30 -11.73 -1.46
CA VAL A 24 -12.89 -11.07 -2.63
C VAL A 24 -12.60 -9.57 -2.61
N MET A 25 -11.98 -9.08 -3.67
CA MET A 25 -11.70 -7.65 -3.83
C MET A 25 -12.90 -6.97 -4.50
N PRO A 26 -13.56 -5.98 -3.87
CA PRO A 26 -14.62 -5.23 -4.50
C PRO A 26 -14.20 -4.64 -5.85
N LEU A 27 -15.09 -4.65 -6.84
CA LEU A 27 -14.79 -4.17 -8.19
C LEU A 27 -14.21 -2.75 -8.19
N GLN A 28 -14.69 -1.88 -7.31
CA GLN A 28 -14.17 -0.51 -7.18
C GLN A 28 -12.69 -0.47 -6.80
N LEU A 29 -12.25 -1.33 -5.87
CA LEU A 29 -10.84 -1.45 -5.50
C LEU A 29 -10.02 -2.08 -6.64
N HIS A 30 -10.58 -3.06 -7.35
CA HIS A 30 -9.96 -3.66 -8.52
C HIS A 30 -9.72 -2.59 -9.61
N VAL A 31 -10.71 -1.72 -9.87
CA VAL A 31 -10.57 -0.55 -10.76
C VAL A 31 -9.54 0.42 -10.20
N GLN A 32 -9.57 0.71 -8.91
CA GLN A 32 -8.64 1.66 -8.27
C GLN A 32 -7.18 1.24 -8.46
N PHE A 33 -6.86 -0.05 -8.29
CA PHE A 33 -5.51 -0.60 -8.44
C PHE A 33 -5.14 -1.00 -9.87
N SER A 34 -5.89 -0.56 -10.87
CA SER A 34 -5.60 -0.72 -12.29
C SER A 34 -4.81 0.46 -12.83
N ALA A 35 -4.04 0.24 -13.91
CA ALA A 35 -3.28 1.30 -14.55
C ALA A 35 -4.17 2.27 -15.33
N GLY A 36 -3.81 3.56 -15.38
CA GLY A 36 -4.33 4.51 -16.37
C GLY A 36 -3.48 4.53 -17.64
N LEU A 37 -4.03 5.00 -18.76
CA LEU A 37 -3.29 5.06 -20.04
C LEU A 37 -2.01 5.89 -19.95
N GLU A 38 -2.05 6.99 -19.22
CA GLU A 38 -0.90 7.87 -19.00
C GLU A 38 0.24 7.18 -18.25
N ASN A 39 -0.05 6.22 -17.37
CA ASN A 39 0.97 5.56 -16.54
C ASN A 39 1.99 4.74 -17.35
N PHE A 40 1.64 4.30 -18.57
CA PHE A 40 2.58 3.60 -19.45
C PHE A 40 3.63 4.52 -20.07
N ILE A 41 3.31 5.82 -20.21
CA ILE A 41 4.13 6.80 -20.88
C ILE A 41 4.75 7.79 -19.90
N LEU A 42 4.01 8.17 -18.85
CA LEU A 42 4.50 9.10 -17.84
C LEU A 42 5.19 8.33 -16.72
N PRO A 43 6.46 8.62 -16.42
CA PRO A 43 7.13 8.05 -15.28
C PRO A 43 6.48 8.58 -13.98
N THR A 44 6.52 7.78 -12.92
CA THR A 44 5.96 8.19 -11.62
C THR A 44 6.74 9.35 -10.99
N PRO A 45 6.15 10.11 -10.05
CA PRO A 45 6.83 11.20 -9.35
C PRO A 45 8.11 10.78 -8.62
N ALA A 46 8.22 9.51 -8.21
CA ALA A 46 9.43 8.96 -7.58
C ALA A 46 10.58 8.70 -8.56
N HIS A 47 10.36 8.90 -9.86
CA HIS A 47 11.37 8.65 -10.89
C HIS A 47 12.47 9.72 -10.88
N THR A 48 13.69 9.38 -11.33
CA THR A 48 14.84 10.28 -11.42
C THR A 48 14.57 11.57 -12.21
N THR A 49 13.60 11.54 -13.13
CA THR A 49 13.16 12.74 -13.84
C THR A 49 12.47 13.75 -12.92
N GLN A 50 12.10 13.41 -11.71
CA GLN A 50 11.64 14.36 -10.70
C GLN A 50 12.71 15.43 -10.42
N PHE A 51 13.99 15.06 -10.48
CA PHE A 51 15.09 16.03 -10.42
C PHE A 51 15.05 17.03 -11.60
N LEU A 52 14.57 16.61 -12.77
CA LEU A 52 14.34 17.50 -13.91
C LEU A 52 13.02 18.27 -13.79
N SER A 53 12.06 17.75 -12.99
CA SER A 53 10.75 18.40 -12.78
C SER A 53 10.82 19.60 -11.84
N ASP A 54 11.80 19.68 -10.97
CA ASP A 54 12.03 20.86 -10.11
C ASP A 54 12.43 22.11 -10.92
N TYR A 55 12.67 21.96 -12.22
CA TYR A 55 13.02 23.05 -13.12
C TYR A 55 11.84 23.50 -14.01
N GLY A 56 10.77 24.02 -13.44
CA GLY A 56 9.83 24.86 -14.18
C GLY A 56 8.62 24.16 -14.82
N MET A 57 8.48 24.20 -16.12
CA MET A 57 7.25 23.82 -16.84
C MET A 57 6.83 22.34 -16.66
N ILE A 58 7.79 21.46 -16.41
CA ILE A 58 7.54 20.02 -16.21
C ILE A 58 6.97 19.77 -14.81
N HIS A 59 7.42 20.51 -13.81
CA HIS A 59 6.88 20.41 -12.45
C HIS A 59 5.40 20.82 -12.40
N SER A 60 5.03 21.94 -13.04
CA SER A 60 3.63 22.39 -13.04
C SER A 60 2.72 21.43 -13.82
N PHE A 61 3.24 20.79 -14.86
CA PHE A 61 2.52 19.76 -15.61
C PHE A 61 2.34 18.50 -14.76
N TYR A 62 3.39 18.03 -14.09
CA TYR A 62 3.32 16.86 -13.21
C TYR A 62 2.47 17.12 -11.96
N SER A 63 2.65 18.26 -11.30
CA SER A 63 1.88 18.57 -10.09
C SER A 63 0.39 18.68 -10.38
N SER A 64 -0.01 19.29 -11.51
CA SER A 64 -1.43 19.35 -11.88
C SER A 64 -2.07 17.98 -12.12
N PHE A 65 -1.28 16.97 -12.48
CA PHE A 65 -1.77 15.59 -12.67
C PHE A 65 -1.63 14.71 -11.44
N PHE A 66 -0.69 15.01 -10.54
CA PHE A 66 -0.33 14.13 -9.42
C PHE A 66 -0.60 14.73 -8.04
N GLU A 67 -0.82 16.04 -7.89
CA GLU A 67 -1.16 16.67 -6.61
C GLU A 67 -2.51 16.20 -6.03
N GLN A 68 -3.39 15.64 -6.87
CA GLN A 68 -4.70 15.15 -6.49
C GLN A 68 -4.68 13.69 -5.99
N TYR A 69 -3.48 13.04 -5.98
CA TYR A 69 -3.35 11.62 -5.66
C TYR A 69 -2.84 11.40 -4.25
N GLU A 70 -3.58 10.61 -3.51
CA GLU A 70 -3.14 9.99 -2.27
C GLU A 70 -1.88 9.16 -2.50
N TYR A 71 -0.84 9.42 -1.74
CA TYR A 71 0.52 8.85 -1.82
C TYR A 71 0.55 7.31 -1.99
N PHE A 72 -0.46 6.64 -1.47
CA PHE A 72 -0.53 5.17 -1.46
C PHE A 72 -0.88 4.55 -2.83
N ILE A 73 -1.68 5.24 -3.63
CA ILE A 73 -2.13 4.74 -4.94
C ILE A 73 -0.99 4.78 -5.97
N HIS A 74 -0.02 5.66 -5.79
CA HIS A 74 1.10 5.83 -6.72
C HIS A 74 1.98 4.58 -6.88
N THR A 75 2.14 3.77 -5.84
CA THR A 75 3.04 2.59 -5.89
C THR A 75 2.52 1.48 -6.78
N GLU A 76 1.20 1.26 -6.82
CA GLU A 76 0.60 0.22 -7.66
C GLU A 76 0.47 0.64 -9.13
N HIS A 77 0.54 1.95 -9.42
CA HIS A 77 0.44 2.49 -10.78
C HIS A 77 1.80 2.66 -11.50
N MET A 78 2.89 2.09 -10.95
CA MET A 78 4.22 2.16 -11.56
C MET A 78 4.35 1.21 -12.75
N VAL A 79 3.68 1.53 -13.85
CA VAL A 79 3.66 0.71 -15.07
C VAL A 79 4.42 1.34 -16.26
N PHE A 80 5.27 2.33 -16.00
CA PHE A 80 6.06 3.01 -17.01
C PHE A 80 6.90 2.03 -17.84
N LEU A 81 6.76 2.09 -19.16
CA LEU A 81 7.38 1.13 -20.08
C LEU A 81 8.82 1.51 -20.50
N GLY A 82 9.23 2.75 -20.28
CA GLY A 82 10.53 3.28 -20.73
C GLY A 82 10.54 3.68 -22.18
N TYR A 83 10.94 4.93 -22.47
CA TYR A 83 10.98 5.45 -23.84
C TYR A 83 12.00 4.72 -24.70
N SER A 84 13.17 4.42 -24.15
CA SER A 84 14.23 3.69 -24.85
C SER A 84 13.79 2.26 -25.19
N VAL A 85 13.08 1.60 -24.27
CA VAL A 85 12.56 0.24 -24.45
C VAL A 85 11.43 0.23 -25.50
N ILE A 86 10.49 1.20 -25.46
CA ILE A 86 9.45 1.35 -26.46
C ILE A 86 10.08 1.58 -27.85
N PHE A 87 11.05 2.50 -27.95
CA PHE A 87 11.71 2.80 -29.21
C PHE A 87 12.43 1.59 -29.79
N LEU A 88 13.21 0.86 -29.00
CA LEU A 88 13.92 -0.32 -29.42
C LEU A 88 12.97 -1.46 -29.81
N SER A 89 11.89 -1.66 -29.04
CA SER A 89 10.87 -2.65 -29.34
C SER A 89 10.16 -2.34 -30.67
N ALA A 90 9.79 -1.07 -30.90
CA ALA A 90 9.23 -0.62 -32.17
C ALA A 90 10.21 -0.87 -33.34
N LEU A 91 11.49 -0.57 -33.14
CA LEU A 91 12.51 -0.86 -34.13
C LEU A 91 12.61 -2.36 -34.45
N ALA A 92 12.50 -3.24 -33.43
CA ALA A 92 12.47 -4.67 -33.64
C ALA A 92 11.28 -5.09 -34.50
N VAL A 93 10.08 -4.58 -34.20
CA VAL A 93 8.86 -4.90 -34.95
C VAL A 93 8.94 -4.44 -36.39
N ILE A 94 9.41 -3.23 -36.65
CA ILE A 94 9.53 -2.66 -37.99
C ILE A 94 10.58 -3.40 -38.83
N ARG A 95 11.75 -3.74 -38.21
CA ARG A 95 12.92 -4.25 -38.91
C ARG A 95 12.92 -5.76 -39.09
N TYR A 96 12.39 -6.49 -38.07
CA TYR A 96 12.47 -7.95 -37.99
C TYR A 96 11.07 -8.56 -37.94
N ARG A 97 10.34 -8.55 -39.08
CA ARG A 97 8.97 -9.05 -39.22
C ARG A 97 8.93 -10.60 -39.18
N ARG A 98 9.46 -11.21 -38.14
CA ARG A 98 9.43 -12.66 -37.92
C ARG A 98 8.30 -13.05 -36.98
N ASN A 99 7.80 -14.29 -37.10
CA ASN A 99 6.71 -14.80 -36.27
C ASN A 99 6.96 -14.66 -34.76
N HIS A 100 8.22 -14.84 -34.32
CA HIS A 100 8.59 -14.66 -32.90
C HIS A 100 8.43 -13.21 -32.41
N VAL A 101 8.69 -12.22 -33.25
CA VAL A 101 8.50 -10.80 -32.89
C VAL A 101 7.02 -10.50 -32.70
N TRP A 102 6.18 -10.99 -33.63
CA TRP A 102 4.73 -10.83 -33.53
C TRP A 102 4.14 -11.56 -32.31
N PHE A 103 4.67 -12.72 -31.97
CA PHE A 103 4.27 -13.44 -30.75
C PHE A 103 4.51 -12.60 -29.50
N TRP A 104 5.71 -12.05 -29.34
CA TRP A 104 6.03 -11.23 -28.17
C TRP A 104 5.28 -9.90 -28.16
N LEU A 105 5.02 -9.31 -29.34
CA LEU A 105 4.19 -8.10 -29.45
C LEU A 105 2.75 -8.39 -29.01
N LEU A 106 2.20 -9.53 -29.40
CA LEU A 106 0.87 -9.97 -28.97
C LEU A 106 0.81 -10.18 -27.46
N ILE A 107 1.79 -10.87 -26.88
CA ILE A 107 1.89 -11.03 -25.41
C ILE A 107 1.96 -9.67 -24.72
N CYS A 108 2.80 -8.78 -25.20
CA CYS A 108 2.89 -7.42 -24.66
C CYS A 108 1.51 -6.73 -24.69
N GLY A 109 0.83 -6.73 -25.83
CA GLY A 109 -0.48 -6.09 -25.97
C GLY A 109 -1.55 -6.67 -25.05
N ILE A 110 -1.61 -8.01 -24.94
CA ILE A 110 -2.56 -8.67 -24.03
C ILE A 110 -2.32 -8.23 -22.59
N PHE A 111 -1.08 -8.28 -22.10
CA PHE A 111 -0.79 -7.97 -20.71
C PHE A 111 -0.80 -6.47 -20.39
N VAL A 112 -0.55 -5.58 -21.36
CA VAL A 112 -0.85 -4.15 -21.24
C VAL A 112 -2.37 -3.94 -21.09
N LEU A 113 -3.18 -4.63 -21.92
CA LEU A 113 -4.64 -4.54 -21.84
C LEU A 113 -5.18 -5.05 -20.51
N MET A 114 -4.65 -6.19 -20.02
CA MET A 114 -5.02 -6.73 -18.71
C MET A 114 -4.61 -5.81 -17.56
N SER A 115 -3.47 -5.11 -17.68
CA SER A 115 -3.02 -4.18 -16.63
C SER A 115 -3.87 -2.91 -16.52
N LEU A 116 -4.65 -2.57 -17.57
CA LEU A 116 -5.65 -1.49 -17.53
C LEU A 116 -6.86 -1.84 -16.65
N GLY A 117 -7.03 -3.12 -16.29
CA GLY A 117 -8.11 -3.60 -15.43
C GLY A 117 -9.49 -3.59 -16.09
N PRO A 118 -10.58 -3.59 -15.28
CA PRO A 118 -11.93 -3.78 -15.76
C PRO A 118 -12.52 -2.55 -16.46
N GLU A 119 -12.02 -1.35 -16.17
CA GLU A 119 -12.48 -0.10 -16.77
C GLU A 119 -11.31 0.75 -17.26
N LEU A 120 -11.48 1.36 -18.43
CA LEU A 120 -10.49 2.28 -18.96
C LEU A 120 -10.41 3.55 -18.12
N LYS A 121 -9.20 3.84 -17.62
CA LYS A 121 -8.90 5.10 -16.93
C LYS A 121 -8.01 5.98 -17.78
N ILE A 122 -8.33 7.28 -17.81
CA ILE A 122 -7.53 8.32 -18.45
C ILE A 122 -7.35 9.44 -17.43
N PHE A 123 -6.11 9.78 -17.15
CA PHE A 123 -5.74 10.69 -16.06
C PHE A 123 -6.41 10.28 -14.74
N HIS A 124 -6.42 8.96 -14.51
CA HIS A 124 -6.96 8.30 -13.32
C HIS A 124 -8.48 8.38 -13.15
N GLU A 125 -9.18 9.10 -13.98
CA GLU A 125 -10.64 9.10 -13.97
C GLU A 125 -11.16 7.91 -14.77
N SER A 126 -12.13 7.18 -14.20
CA SER A 126 -12.83 6.14 -14.93
C SER A 126 -13.65 6.75 -16.05
N THR A 127 -13.50 6.21 -17.26
CA THR A 127 -14.29 6.64 -18.41
C THR A 127 -15.63 5.90 -18.53
N GLY A 128 -15.87 4.89 -17.68
CA GLY A 128 -17.02 3.99 -17.80
C GLY A 128 -16.94 3.02 -18.98
N ILE A 129 -15.81 2.97 -19.70
CA ILE A 129 -15.60 2.01 -20.80
C ILE A 129 -15.09 0.71 -20.21
N GLU A 130 -15.91 -0.33 -20.28
CA GLU A 130 -15.54 -1.66 -19.82
C GLU A 130 -14.47 -2.30 -20.72
N LEU A 131 -13.49 -2.94 -20.09
CA LEU A 131 -12.38 -3.64 -20.72
C LEU A 131 -12.52 -5.17 -20.52
N PRO A 132 -11.79 -6.00 -21.31
CA PRO A 132 -11.87 -7.46 -21.21
C PRO A 132 -11.63 -8.02 -19.81
N ASP A 133 -10.85 -7.36 -18.97
CA ASP A 133 -10.61 -7.77 -17.59
C ASP A 133 -11.92 -7.84 -16.76
N LYS A 134 -12.89 -6.95 -17.04
CA LYS A 134 -14.23 -7.00 -16.42
C LYS A 134 -14.94 -8.34 -16.68
N VAL A 135 -14.81 -8.87 -17.89
CA VAL A 135 -15.40 -10.18 -18.22
C VAL A 135 -14.73 -11.30 -17.43
N PHE A 136 -13.40 -11.23 -17.27
CA PHE A 136 -12.68 -12.21 -16.45
C PHE A 136 -13.09 -12.09 -14.98
N TYR A 137 -13.22 -10.88 -14.46
CA TYR A 137 -13.70 -10.63 -13.11
C TYR A 137 -15.07 -11.24 -12.83
N ASP A 138 -16.01 -11.15 -13.79
CA ASP A 138 -17.38 -11.63 -13.63
C ASP A 138 -17.52 -13.14 -13.85
N VAL A 139 -16.63 -13.78 -14.64
CA VAL A 139 -16.83 -15.16 -15.12
C VAL A 139 -15.80 -16.15 -14.59
N VAL A 140 -14.56 -15.70 -14.36
CA VAL A 140 -13.47 -16.59 -13.95
C VAL A 140 -13.41 -16.65 -12.42
N PRO A 141 -13.61 -17.85 -11.83
CA PRO A 141 -13.47 -18.00 -10.37
C PRO A 141 -12.12 -17.50 -9.88
N GLU A 142 -12.09 -16.89 -8.71
CA GLU A 142 -10.88 -16.35 -8.05
C GLU A 142 -10.20 -15.17 -8.80
N TRP A 143 -10.75 -14.70 -9.92
CA TRP A 143 -10.24 -13.52 -10.60
C TRP A 143 -10.48 -12.23 -9.78
N ASP A 144 -11.57 -12.21 -9.05
CA ASP A 144 -11.96 -11.19 -8.09
C ASP A 144 -11.03 -11.12 -6.86
N GLU A 145 -10.16 -12.12 -6.66
CA GLU A 145 -9.11 -12.07 -5.64
C GLU A 145 -7.84 -11.33 -6.11
N ILE A 146 -7.73 -10.99 -7.40
CA ILE A 146 -6.59 -10.24 -7.92
C ILE A 146 -6.66 -8.79 -7.43
N ARG A 147 -5.78 -8.44 -6.49
CA ARG A 147 -5.79 -7.11 -5.87
C ARG A 147 -5.43 -5.98 -6.82
N ALA A 148 -4.45 -6.17 -7.70
CA ALA A 148 -3.87 -5.10 -8.50
C ALA A 148 -3.64 -5.56 -9.96
N PRO A 149 -4.60 -5.34 -10.86
CA PRO A 149 -4.45 -5.65 -12.28
C PRO A 149 -3.23 -4.99 -12.92
N ALA A 150 -2.85 -3.79 -12.48
CA ALA A 150 -1.65 -3.09 -12.95
C ALA A 150 -0.39 -3.96 -12.90
N ARG A 151 -0.31 -4.96 -12.01
CA ARG A 151 0.83 -5.89 -11.90
C ARG A 151 1.02 -6.81 -13.10
N PHE A 152 0.02 -6.98 -13.95
CA PHE A 152 0.16 -7.72 -15.21
C PHE A 152 1.22 -7.11 -16.13
N ILE A 153 1.58 -5.84 -15.92
CA ILE A 153 2.64 -5.16 -16.65
C ILE A 153 4.00 -5.89 -16.58
N VAL A 154 4.24 -6.68 -15.55
CA VAL A 154 5.50 -7.44 -15.40
C VAL A 154 5.72 -8.37 -16.60
N ILE A 155 4.65 -9.01 -17.10
CA ILE A 155 4.74 -9.91 -18.27
C ILE A 155 4.88 -9.09 -19.56
N ALA A 156 4.23 -7.94 -19.66
CA ALA A 156 4.44 -7.02 -20.77
C ALA A 156 5.90 -6.52 -20.82
N ASN A 157 6.49 -6.18 -19.68
CA ASN A 157 7.89 -5.77 -19.58
C ASN A 157 8.85 -6.90 -19.99
N LEU A 158 8.56 -8.15 -19.62
CA LEU A 158 9.32 -9.31 -20.12
C LEU A 158 9.25 -9.41 -21.65
N ALA A 159 8.07 -9.24 -22.24
CA ALA A 159 7.89 -9.25 -23.68
C ALA A 159 8.67 -8.12 -24.37
N LEU A 160 8.62 -6.91 -23.81
CA LEU A 160 9.38 -5.75 -24.30
C LEU A 160 10.89 -5.98 -24.17
N ALA A 161 11.37 -6.61 -23.10
CA ALA A 161 12.79 -6.95 -22.95
C ALA A 161 13.28 -7.89 -24.06
N VAL A 162 12.44 -8.89 -24.43
CA VAL A 162 12.75 -9.79 -25.54
C VAL A 162 12.75 -9.03 -26.88
N LEU A 163 11.74 -8.18 -27.15
CA LEU A 163 11.69 -7.35 -28.34
C LEU A 163 12.91 -6.42 -28.43
N THR A 164 13.26 -5.74 -27.35
CA THR A 164 14.46 -4.89 -27.24
C THR A 164 15.72 -5.69 -27.58
N SER A 165 15.84 -6.92 -27.08
CA SER A 165 16.99 -7.80 -27.36
C SER A 165 17.12 -8.10 -28.86
N TYR A 166 16.01 -8.31 -29.57
CA TYR A 166 16.03 -8.48 -31.04
C TYR A 166 16.54 -7.21 -31.75
N ALA A 167 16.13 -6.03 -31.31
CA ALA A 167 16.62 -4.77 -31.89
C ALA A 167 18.12 -4.60 -31.67
N VAL A 168 18.57 -4.77 -30.42
CA VAL A 168 19.98 -4.65 -30.05
C VAL A 168 20.85 -5.66 -30.83
N TYR A 169 20.44 -6.92 -30.85
CA TYR A 169 21.15 -7.95 -31.63
C TYR A 169 21.29 -7.56 -33.12
N GLY A 170 20.22 -7.06 -33.70
CA GLY A 170 20.25 -6.66 -35.11
C GLY A 170 21.07 -5.43 -35.38
N LEU A 171 21.10 -4.46 -34.47
CA LEU A 171 21.97 -3.29 -34.57
C LEU A 171 23.45 -3.69 -34.50
N LEU A 172 23.80 -4.58 -33.56
CA LEU A 172 25.16 -5.08 -33.38
C LEU A 172 25.64 -5.83 -34.61
N LYS A 173 24.84 -6.79 -35.12
CA LYS A 173 25.21 -7.64 -36.25
C LYS A 173 25.36 -6.85 -37.56
N ASN A 174 24.54 -5.85 -37.80
CA ASN A 174 24.48 -5.19 -39.10
C ASN A 174 25.41 -3.97 -39.22
N LYS A 175 25.78 -3.33 -38.10
CA LYS A 175 26.51 -2.05 -38.13
C LYS A 175 27.94 -2.12 -37.63
N PHE A 176 28.26 -3.12 -36.79
CA PHE A 176 29.53 -3.16 -36.11
C PHE A 176 30.23 -4.54 -36.25
N SER A 177 31.43 -4.56 -36.84
CA SER A 177 32.20 -5.76 -36.98
C SER A 177 33.24 -5.96 -35.85
N ALA A 178 33.70 -4.88 -35.24
CA ALA A 178 34.66 -4.92 -34.16
C ALA A 178 34.00 -5.13 -32.80
N PHE A 179 34.52 -6.11 -32.04
CA PHE A 179 33.98 -6.43 -30.69
C PHE A 179 33.93 -5.21 -29.75
N LYS A 180 34.94 -4.35 -29.78
CA LYS A 180 34.95 -3.13 -28.94
C LYS A 180 33.81 -2.18 -29.26
N GLN A 181 33.44 -2.03 -30.51
CA GLN A 181 32.30 -1.20 -30.92
C GLN A 181 30.98 -1.80 -30.49
N GLN A 182 30.84 -3.13 -30.60
CA GLN A 182 29.66 -3.84 -30.13
C GLN A 182 29.47 -3.68 -28.61
N LEU A 183 30.57 -3.87 -27.85
CA LEU A 183 30.58 -3.72 -26.40
C LEU A 183 30.21 -2.29 -25.98
N MET A 184 30.79 -1.27 -26.65
CA MET A 184 30.53 0.14 -26.38
C MET A 184 29.06 0.47 -26.63
N LEU A 185 28.49 0.04 -27.76
CA LEU A 185 27.08 0.28 -28.07
C LEU A 185 26.16 -0.39 -27.06
N THR A 186 26.45 -1.64 -26.69
CA THR A 186 25.68 -2.37 -25.67
C THR A 186 25.74 -1.67 -24.31
N ALA A 187 26.92 -1.19 -23.93
CA ALA A 187 27.11 -0.44 -22.69
C ALA A 187 26.33 0.88 -22.70
N VAL A 188 26.32 1.61 -23.81
CA VAL A 188 25.56 2.85 -23.94
C VAL A 188 24.05 2.58 -23.86
N ILE A 189 23.55 1.59 -24.60
CA ILE A 189 22.11 1.22 -24.53
C ILE A 189 21.75 0.79 -23.11
N GLY A 190 22.56 -0.07 -22.50
CA GLY A 190 22.33 -0.52 -21.13
C GLY A 190 22.34 0.63 -20.13
N PHE A 191 23.27 1.58 -20.27
CA PHE A 191 23.31 2.78 -19.43
C PHE A 191 22.05 3.64 -19.60
N VAL A 192 21.60 3.87 -20.83
CA VAL A 192 20.39 4.65 -21.11
C VAL A 192 19.15 3.99 -20.44
N ILE A 193 19.00 2.67 -20.62
CA ILE A 193 17.88 1.94 -20.00
C ILE A 193 17.98 2.00 -18.48
N LEU A 194 19.15 1.74 -17.89
CA LEU A 194 19.34 1.80 -16.44
C LEU A 194 19.09 3.22 -15.89
N PHE A 195 19.56 4.25 -16.59
CA PHE A 195 19.29 5.64 -16.21
C PHE A 195 17.81 5.97 -16.27
N GLU A 196 17.12 5.51 -17.33
CA GLU A 196 15.69 5.73 -17.50
C GLU A 196 14.81 5.09 -16.42
N PHE A 197 15.21 3.93 -15.89
CA PHE A 197 14.52 3.25 -14.80
C PHE A 197 15.12 3.51 -13.41
N SER A 198 16.14 4.37 -13.31
CA SER A 198 16.74 4.68 -12.01
C SER A 198 15.86 5.61 -11.19
N MET A 199 15.89 5.42 -9.87
CA MET A 199 15.25 6.30 -8.89
C MET A 199 16.34 6.97 -8.03
N ILE A 200 17.12 7.88 -8.64
CA ILE A 200 18.23 8.56 -7.97
C ILE A 200 17.95 10.07 -7.95
N PRO A 201 17.96 10.72 -6.76
CA PRO A 201 18.19 10.15 -5.44
C PRO A 201 17.03 9.30 -4.94
N PHE A 202 17.34 8.18 -4.32
CA PHE A 202 16.30 7.36 -3.68
C PHE A 202 15.78 8.12 -2.44
N SER A 203 14.48 8.36 -2.41
CA SER A 203 13.84 8.98 -1.25
C SER A 203 13.92 8.03 -0.07
N SER A 204 14.81 8.30 0.88
CA SER A 204 14.89 7.59 2.14
C SER A 204 14.35 8.45 3.25
N TYR A 205 13.52 7.86 4.08
CA TYR A 205 13.01 8.49 5.28
C TYR A 205 13.57 7.79 6.50
N THR A 206 14.15 8.56 7.41
CA THR A 206 14.60 8.06 8.70
C THR A 206 13.71 8.67 9.78
N GLU A 207 12.88 7.84 10.41
CA GLU A 207 12.13 8.23 11.59
C GLU A 207 13.04 8.16 12.81
N PRO A 208 13.22 9.27 13.58
CA PRO A 208 13.93 9.20 14.84
C PRO A 208 13.13 8.34 15.82
N ILE A 209 13.84 7.42 16.48
CA ILE A 209 13.24 6.49 17.41
C ILE A 209 13.17 7.14 18.78
N PRO A 210 11.96 7.31 19.35
CA PRO A 210 11.81 7.84 20.70
C PRO A 210 12.49 6.95 21.75
N SER A 211 13.22 7.55 22.68
CA SER A 211 14.00 6.83 23.70
C SER A 211 13.15 5.95 24.62
N ILE A 212 11.87 6.25 24.76
CA ILE A 212 10.92 5.46 25.56
C ILE A 212 10.77 4.02 25.07
N TYR A 213 11.02 3.76 23.79
CA TYR A 213 10.91 2.39 23.24
C TYR A 213 11.98 1.46 23.78
N GLU A 214 13.13 1.96 24.24
CA GLU A 214 14.10 1.15 24.98
C GLU A 214 13.55 0.70 26.36
N GLU A 215 12.80 1.56 27.05
CA GLU A 215 12.15 1.20 28.30
C GLU A 215 11.06 0.14 28.07
N ILE A 216 10.23 0.34 27.03
CA ILE A 216 9.18 -0.61 26.67
C ILE A 216 9.79 -1.95 26.28
N LYS A 217 10.90 -1.97 25.54
CA LYS A 217 11.63 -3.17 25.16
C LYS A 217 12.11 -3.95 26.38
N ASN A 218 12.70 -3.26 27.34
CA ASN A 218 13.32 -3.86 28.55
C ASN A 218 12.28 -4.30 29.60
N ASP A 219 11.01 -4.01 29.39
CA ASP A 219 9.94 -4.51 30.27
C ASP A 219 9.67 -6.00 29.97
N GLU A 220 10.04 -6.88 30.88
CA GLU A 220 9.97 -8.34 30.71
C GLU A 220 8.54 -8.91 30.81
N SER A 221 7.56 -8.10 31.23
CA SER A 221 6.18 -8.56 31.32
C SER A 221 5.56 -8.80 29.94
N LYS A 222 4.58 -9.67 29.88
CA LYS A 222 3.81 -9.90 28.64
C LYS A 222 2.72 -8.84 28.53
N PHE A 223 2.69 -8.12 27.43
CA PHE A 223 1.69 -7.09 27.13
C PHE A 223 1.75 -6.73 25.64
N ALA A 224 0.72 -6.04 25.20
CA ALA A 224 0.68 -5.37 23.90
C ALA A 224 0.81 -3.84 24.08
N VAL A 225 1.31 -3.19 23.03
CA VAL A 225 1.31 -1.73 22.89
C VAL A 225 0.15 -1.34 21.98
N LEU A 226 -0.63 -0.34 22.40
CA LEU A 226 -1.69 0.25 21.58
C LEU A 226 -1.17 1.53 20.90
N PRO A 227 -0.85 1.48 19.62
CA PRO A 227 -0.53 2.69 18.88
C PRO A 227 -1.83 3.42 18.51
N ALA A 228 -1.85 4.71 18.70
CA ALA A 228 -2.97 5.57 18.35
C ALA A 228 -2.50 6.71 17.40
N PRO A 229 -3.18 6.94 16.28
CA PRO A 229 -4.34 6.18 15.80
C PRO A 229 -3.96 4.75 15.39
N ILE A 230 -4.84 3.78 15.68
CA ILE A 230 -4.64 2.40 15.26
C ILE A 230 -4.60 2.38 13.73
N GLY A 231 -3.51 1.83 13.16
CA GLY A 231 -3.41 1.61 11.72
C GLY A 231 -4.28 0.44 11.27
N GLY A 232 -5.01 0.63 10.18
CA GLY A 232 -5.88 -0.40 9.62
C GLY A 232 -5.99 -0.28 8.10
N THR A 233 -6.59 -1.27 7.47
CA THR A 233 -6.89 -1.28 6.04
C THR A 233 -8.15 -0.45 5.78
N GLY A 234 -8.02 0.66 5.05
CA GLY A 234 -9.13 1.51 4.60
C GLY A 234 -8.85 3.00 4.78
N ASP A 235 -9.27 3.81 3.86
CA ASP A 235 -9.46 5.26 3.91
C ASP A 235 -8.32 6.11 4.52
N GLY A 236 -7.10 6.04 3.95
CA GLY A 236 -5.97 6.89 4.34
C GLY A 236 -5.22 6.46 5.61
N LEU A 237 -5.72 5.49 6.39
CA LEU A 237 -5.10 4.94 7.61
C LEU A 237 -3.83 4.12 7.33
N LEU A 238 -3.54 3.82 6.09
CA LEU A 238 -2.39 3.04 5.63
C LEU A 238 -1.03 3.73 5.89
N LEU A 239 -1.02 5.03 6.13
CA LEU A 239 0.24 5.78 6.32
C LEU A 239 0.79 5.65 7.74
N SER A 240 -0.07 5.48 8.74
CA SER A 240 0.37 5.30 10.13
C SER A 240 0.94 3.92 10.41
N ALA A 241 0.39 2.88 9.77
CA ALA A 241 0.78 1.50 10.00
C ALA A 241 2.29 1.23 9.73
N PRO A 242 2.92 1.69 8.64
CA PRO A 242 4.35 1.50 8.43
C PRO A 242 5.22 2.11 9.52
N VAL A 243 4.86 3.29 10.03
CA VAL A 243 5.59 3.95 11.14
C VAL A 243 5.45 3.15 12.43
N MET A 244 4.26 2.65 12.73
CA MET A 244 4.00 1.82 13.91
C MET A 244 4.75 0.49 13.85
N LEU A 245 4.75 -0.18 12.69
CA LEU A 245 5.52 -1.40 12.45
C LEU A 245 7.04 -1.15 12.54
N TYR A 246 7.51 0.00 12.06
CA TYR A 246 8.90 0.41 12.22
C TYR A 246 9.26 0.60 13.70
N HIS A 247 8.40 1.24 14.49
CA HIS A 247 8.61 1.37 15.94
C HIS A 247 8.53 0.02 16.66
N GLN A 248 7.68 -0.90 16.19
CA GLN A 248 7.58 -2.26 16.72
C GLN A 248 8.91 -3.03 16.63
N ILE A 249 9.67 -2.84 15.55
CA ILE A 249 11.02 -3.44 15.40
C ILE A 249 11.94 -3.03 16.55
N HIS A 250 11.75 -1.82 17.10
CA HIS A 250 12.60 -1.29 18.17
C HIS A 250 12.16 -1.74 19.57
N HIS A 251 10.85 -1.70 19.86
CA HIS A 251 10.37 -2.12 21.20
C HIS A 251 10.06 -3.62 21.30
N GLU A 252 10.00 -4.36 20.19
CA GLU A 252 9.83 -5.82 20.11
C GLU A 252 8.58 -6.39 20.83
N LYS A 253 7.57 -5.57 21.07
CA LYS A 253 6.31 -5.97 21.71
C LYS A 253 5.20 -6.09 20.69
N PRO A 254 4.21 -6.99 20.90
CA PRO A 254 2.99 -7.01 20.10
C PRO A 254 2.31 -5.63 20.07
N ILE A 255 1.71 -5.29 18.94
CA ILE A 255 0.90 -4.08 18.80
C ILE A 255 -0.51 -4.43 18.35
N TYR A 256 -1.46 -3.55 18.66
CA TYR A 256 -2.79 -3.59 18.05
C TYR A 256 -2.77 -2.84 16.73
N GLY A 257 -3.46 -3.40 15.72
CA GLY A 257 -3.38 -2.89 14.35
C GLY A 257 -2.14 -3.38 13.61
N GLY A 258 -1.83 -2.76 12.50
CA GLY A 258 -0.73 -3.13 11.62
C GLY A 258 -1.15 -3.04 10.17
N PHE A 259 -0.26 -3.44 9.27
CA PHE A 259 -0.53 -3.51 7.85
C PHE A 259 -0.40 -4.95 7.37
N GLU A 260 -1.55 -5.55 7.08
CA GLU A 260 -1.63 -6.84 6.43
C GLU A 260 -2.57 -6.75 5.23
N SER A 261 -2.14 -7.26 4.11
CA SER A 261 -2.90 -7.14 2.85
C SER A 261 -4.15 -8.03 2.80
N ARG A 262 -4.19 -9.04 3.66
CA ARG A 262 -5.33 -9.96 3.84
C ARG A 262 -5.41 -10.32 5.31
N VAL A 263 -6.31 -9.67 6.01
CA VAL A 263 -6.56 -9.93 7.44
C VAL A 263 -7.79 -10.82 7.53
N ASP A 264 -7.71 -11.86 8.34
CA ASP A 264 -8.88 -12.67 8.69
C ASP A 264 -9.97 -11.75 9.27
N ILE A 265 -11.20 -11.93 8.80
CA ILE A 265 -12.35 -11.12 9.21
C ILE A 265 -12.59 -11.19 10.71
N GLU A 266 -12.28 -12.34 11.37
CA GLU A 266 -12.37 -12.45 12.82
C GLU A 266 -11.32 -11.59 13.52
N VAL A 267 -10.11 -11.51 13.01
CA VAL A 267 -9.06 -10.63 13.53
C VAL A 267 -9.48 -9.16 13.36
N MET A 268 -10.03 -8.80 12.20
CA MET A 268 -10.58 -7.44 12.00
C MET A 268 -11.70 -7.14 12.99
N ARG A 269 -12.67 -8.03 13.15
CA ARG A 269 -13.78 -7.86 14.11
C ARG A 269 -13.28 -7.70 15.55
N ASN A 270 -12.24 -8.41 15.94
CA ASN A 270 -11.66 -8.30 17.28
C ASN A 270 -10.94 -6.97 17.50
N THR A 271 -10.34 -6.39 16.47
CA THR A 271 -9.72 -5.04 16.54
C THR A 271 -10.73 -3.91 16.40
N GLN A 272 -11.94 -4.19 15.94
CA GLN A 272 -13.05 -3.24 15.77
C GLN A 272 -14.04 -3.26 16.95
N THR A 273 -13.63 -3.72 18.13
CA THR A 273 -14.46 -3.54 19.31
C THR A 273 -14.64 -2.05 19.61
N TYR A 274 -15.79 -1.67 20.15
CA TYR A 274 -16.11 -0.26 20.44
C TYR A 274 -14.97 0.45 21.18
N PHE A 275 -14.37 -0.19 22.19
CA PHE A 275 -13.26 0.39 22.96
C PHE A 275 -12.01 0.66 22.08
N LEU A 276 -11.58 -0.29 21.28
CA LEU A 276 -10.42 -0.13 20.40
C LEU A 276 -10.71 0.86 19.25
N ASN A 277 -11.96 0.89 18.79
CA ASN A 277 -12.37 1.82 17.74
C ASN A 277 -12.23 3.28 18.15
N MET A 278 -12.31 3.61 19.45
CA MET A 278 -12.05 4.97 19.95
C MET A 278 -10.61 5.45 19.67
N PHE A 279 -9.69 4.54 19.43
CA PHE A 279 -8.29 4.83 19.10
C PHE A 279 -8.02 4.83 17.58
N HIS A 280 -9.04 4.65 16.76
CA HIS A 280 -8.96 4.90 15.31
C HIS A 280 -9.21 6.37 14.99
N ILE A 281 -8.56 6.89 13.94
CA ILE A 281 -8.67 8.31 13.55
C ILE A 281 -10.09 8.71 13.13
N LEU A 282 -10.83 7.76 12.52
CA LEU A 282 -12.22 7.93 12.11
C LEU A 282 -13.19 7.24 13.09
N GLY A 283 -12.67 6.72 14.21
CA GLY A 283 -13.47 6.02 15.19
C GLY A 283 -14.46 6.96 15.88
N SER A 284 -15.72 6.54 16.01
CA SER A 284 -16.71 7.27 16.77
C SER A 284 -16.40 7.19 18.25
N LYS A 285 -16.33 8.34 18.91
CA LYS A 285 -16.24 8.45 20.37
C LYS A 285 -17.60 8.67 21.01
N ASP A 286 -18.61 8.98 20.19
CA ASP A 286 -19.99 9.14 20.61
C ASP A 286 -20.83 7.96 20.08
N ASP A 287 -21.30 7.13 20.97
CA ASP A 287 -22.26 6.07 20.70
C ASP A 287 -23.52 6.25 21.55
N VAL A 288 -24.62 5.63 21.12
CA VAL A 288 -25.87 5.58 21.88
C VAL A 288 -25.67 4.92 23.23
N ILE A 289 -24.79 3.93 23.32
CA ILE A 289 -24.41 3.26 24.57
C ILE A 289 -23.05 3.78 25.00
N LYS A 290 -23.04 4.75 25.93
CA LYS A 290 -21.80 5.25 26.53
C LYS A 290 -21.29 4.26 27.57
N GLN A 291 -20.08 3.72 27.35
CA GLN A 291 -19.38 2.97 28.38
C GLN A 291 -18.85 3.95 29.44
N ASP A 292 -19.00 3.58 30.69
CA ASP A 292 -18.35 4.31 31.79
C ASP A 292 -16.86 3.96 31.82
N LEU A 293 -16.08 4.76 31.12
CA LEU A 293 -14.63 4.59 30.99
C LEU A 293 -13.89 4.93 32.26
N THR A 294 -14.46 5.76 33.13
CA THR A 294 -13.85 6.09 34.43
C THR A 294 -13.82 4.87 35.36
N THR A 295 -14.87 4.06 35.29
CA THR A 295 -14.97 2.83 36.10
C THR A 295 -14.33 1.62 35.42
N HIS A 296 -14.55 1.45 34.12
CA HIS A 296 -14.19 0.22 33.40
C HIS A 296 -12.98 0.33 32.48
N GLY A 297 -12.46 1.53 32.22
CA GLY A 297 -11.38 1.75 31.25
C GLY A 297 -10.11 0.97 31.54
N LEU A 298 -9.68 0.90 32.80
CA LEU A 298 -8.52 0.11 33.19
C LEU A 298 -8.75 -1.39 33.02
N SER A 299 -9.96 -1.88 33.30
CA SER A 299 -10.32 -3.28 33.12
C SER A 299 -10.39 -3.66 31.64
N LEU A 300 -10.79 -2.73 30.76
CA LEU A 300 -10.76 -2.91 29.31
C LEU A 300 -9.33 -3.01 28.78
N PHE A 301 -8.44 -2.15 29.22
CA PHE A 301 -7.02 -2.27 28.86
C PHE A 301 -6.40 -3.57 29.35
N ASP A 302 -6.70 -4.01 30.57
CA ASP A 302 -6.21 -5.27 31.12
C ASP A 302 -6.76 -6.48 30.34
N HIS A 303 -8.05 -6.43 29.91
CA HIS A 303 -8.65 -7.46 29.06
C HIS A 303 -7.93 -7.64 27.72
N PHE A 304 -7.45 -6.56 27.15
CA PHE A 304 -6.69 -6.58 25.89
C PHE A 304 -5.17 -6.72 26.10
N ASP A 305 -4.70 -6.99 27.33
CA ASP A 305 -3.27 -7.05 27.69
C ASP A 305 -2.49 -5.76 27.29
N ILE A 306 -3.16 -4.61 27.24
CA ILE A 306 -2.55 -3.33 26.86
C ILE A 306 -1.90 -2.68 28.08
N LYS A 307 -0.58 -2.46 28.00
CA LYS A 307 0.19 -1.82 29.08
C LYS A 307 0.68 -0.43 28.71
N TYR A 308 0.89 -0.16 27.43
CA TYR A 308 1.32 1.14 26.95
C TYR A 308 0.42 1.60 25.81
N VAL A 309 0.02 2.88 25.83
CA VAL A 309 -0.66 3.56 24.74
C VAL A 309 0.29 4.60 24.18
N THR A 310 0.61 4.51 22.89
CA THR A 310 1.49 5.45 22.19
C THR A 310 0.68 6.28 21.21
N ILE A 311 0.56 7.59 21.45
CA ILE A 311 -0.22 8.49 20.61
C ILE A 311 0.75 9.24 19.70
N HIS A 312 0.62 9.05 18.40
CA HIS A 312 1.42 9.72 17.38
C HIS A 312 0.85 11.12 17.09
N LYS A 313 1.70 12.15 17.19
CA LYS A 313 1.33 13.56 16.96
C LYS A 313 1.44 13.96 15.50
N ASP A 314 2.31 13.30 14.76
CA ASP A 314 2.59 13.56 13.37
C ASP A 314 2.90 12.25 12.67
N VAL A 315 2.37 12.10 11.47
CA VAL A 315 2.68 10.96 10.57
C VAL A 315 3.18 11.58 9.27
N LYS A 316 4.48 11.51 9.04
CA LYS A 316 5.07 12.06 7.82
C LYS A 316 4.58 11.31 6.58
N GLY A 317 4.32 12.06 5.52
CA GLY A 317 3.77 11.54 4.28
C GLY A 317 2.24 11.42 4.29
N ALA A 318 1.60 11.78 5.41
CA ALA A 318 0.15 11.91 5.47
C ALA A 318 -0.34 13.02 4.52
N ASP A 319 -1.46 12.79 3.88
CA ASP A 319 -2.11 13.82 3.10
C ASP A 319 -2.64 14.95 4.00
N LYS A 320 -3.14 16.00 3.35
CA LYS A 320 -3.64 17.17 4.05
C LYS A 320 -4.87 16.86 4.92
N ASN A 321 -5.74 15.97 4.45
CA ASN A 321 -6.97 15.59 5.15
C ASN A 321 -6.64 14.76 6.39
N TYR A 322 -5.71 13.80 6.27
CA TYR A 322 -5.23 13.02 7.40
C TYR A 322 -4.56 13.89 8.46
N THR A 323 -3.74 14.87 8.04
CA THR A 323 -3.11 15.83 8.95
C THR A 323 -4.16 16.65 9.72
N ILE A 324 -5.24 17.08 9.06
CA ILE A 324 -6.36 17.78 9.72
C ILE A 324 -7.05 16.85 10.72
N SER A 325 -7.30 15.59 10.34
CA SER A 325 -7.91 14.61 11.23
C SER A 325 -7.06 14.32 12.46
N LEU A 326 -5.74 14.25 12.31
CA LEU A 326 -4.82 14.12 13.46
C LEU A 326 -4.88 15.31 14.43
N GLN A 327 -5.09 16.53 13.93
CA GLN A 327 -5.21 17.72 14.78
C GLN A 327 -6.45 17.66 15.70
N THR A 328 -7.53 17.01 15.26
CA THR A 328 -8.72 16.76 16.07
C THR A 328 -8.54 15.52 16.96
N PHE A 329 -7.98 14.45 16.42
CA PHE A 329 -7.78 13.18 17.10
C PHE A 329 -6.90 13.28 18.35
N LEU A 330 -5.80 14.03 18.29
CA LEU A 330 -4.84 14.12 19.40
C LEU A 330 -5.44 14.70 20.69
N PRO A 331 -6.13 15.85 20.69
CA PRO A 331 -6.75 16.39 21.90
C PRO A 331 -7.88 15.49 22.43
N GLU A 332 -8.70 14.91 21.54
CA GLU A 332 -9.77 14.01 21.94
C GLU A 332 -9.24 12.71 22.56
N THR A 333 -8.16 12.14 22.02
CA THR A 333 -7.56 10.94 22.59
C THR A 333 -6.86 11.24 23.92
N ARG A 334 -6.26 12.40 24.07
CA ARG A 334 -5.73 12.85 25.37
C ARG A 334 -6.84 13.03 26.40
N GLN A 335 -7.98 13.61 26.02
CA GLN A 335 -9.15 13.71 26.89
C GLN A 335 -9.64 12.33 27.30
N LEU A 336 -9.78 11.38 26.34
CA LEU A 336 -10.13 9.98 26.63
C LEU A 336 -9.19 9.34 27.62
N MET A 337 -7.87 9.55 27.47
CA MET A 337 -6.89 9.04 28.43
C MET A 337 -7.04 9.66 29.81
N SER A 338 -7.38 10.97 29.90
CA SER A 338 -7.60 11.65 31.17
C SER A 338 -8.87 11.17 31.89
N GLU A 339 -9.87 10.75 31.16
CA GLU A 339 -11.09 10.16 31.74
C GLU A 339 -10.84 8.76 32.33
N ILE A 340 -9.90 8.00 31.73
CA ILE A 340 -9.55 6.63 32.18
C ILE A 340 -8.51 6.65 33.30
N LEU A 341 -7.51 7.54 33.20
CA LEU A 341 -6.41 7.63 34.16
C LEU A 341 -6.66 8.76 35.14
N THR A 342 -6.82 8.44 36.42
CA THR A 342 -7.11 9.42 37.48
C THR A 342 -5.93 10.34 37.80
N GLU A 343 -4.67 9.93 37.51
CA GLU A 343 -3.45 10.72 37.64
C GLU A 343 -2.79 10.87 36.26
N ASP A 344 -2.92 12.04 35.70
CA ASP A 344 -2.97 12.27 34.28
C ASP A 344 -1.69 12.83 33.68
N SER A 345 -0.55 12.21 33.98
CA SER A 345 0.67 12.58 33.26
C SER A 345 1.14 11.46 32.37
N PRO A 346 1.35 11.75 31.06
CA PRO A 346 2.06 10.81 30.21
C PRO A 346 3.45 10.55 30.77
N ILE A 347 3.93 9.32 30.69
CA ILE A 347 5.30 8.97 31.10
C ILE A 347 6.35 9.52 30.15
N TYR A 348 5.92 9.85 28.93
CA TYR A 348 6.78 10.43 27.89
C TYR A 348 5.95 11.33 26.97
N ASP A 349 6.47 12.52 26.68
CA ASP A 349 5.83 13.47 25.77
C ASP A 349 6.92 14.29 25.05
N ASP A 350 7.09 14.03 23.74
CA ASP A 350 8.01 14.78 22.90
C ASP A 350 7.28 15.41 21.68
N SER A 351 8.02 15.89 20.71
CA SER A 351 7.44 16.49 19.51
C SER A 351 6.72 15.49 18.59
N LYS A 352 6.93 14.19 18.80
CA LYS A 352 6.46 13.11 17.91
C LYS A 352 5.37 12.23 18.50
N ILE A 353 5.55 11.84 19.76
CA ILE A 353 4.66 10.91 20.42
C ILE A 353 4.36 11.33 21.86
N VAL A 354 3.23 10.83 22.34
CA VAL A 354 2.88 10.85 23.77
C VAL A 354 2.71 9.39 24.19
N VAL A 355 3.26 9.01 25.34
CA VAL A 355 3.15 7.65 25.85
C VAL A 355 2.53 7.65 27.23
N TYR A 356 1.49 6.84 27.39
CA TYR A 356 0.85 6.55 28.66
C TYR A 356 1.17 5.13 29.08
N LYS A 357 1.46 4.93 30.37
CA LYS A 357 1.59 3.62 30.96
C LYS A 357 0.31 3.30 31.73
N ILE A 358 -0.33 2.20 31.38
CA ILE A 358 -1.59 1.79 31.97
C ILE A 358 -1.34 1.01 33.25
N PRO A 359 -1.81 1.47 34.41
CA PRO A 359 -1.73 0.72 35.65
C PRO A 359 -2.68 -0.49 35.62
N LYS A 360 -2.33 -1.53 36.35
CA LYS A 360 -3.27 -2.65 36.53
C LYS A 360 -4.48 -2.19 37.36
N PRO A 361 -5.69 -2.64 36.99
CA PRO A 361 -6.87 -2.35 37.81
C PRO A 361 -6.76 -2.95 39.19
N ASN A 362 -7.19 -2.20 40.20
CA ASN A 362 -7.18 -2.67 41.60
C ASN A 362 -8.24 -3.77 41.90
N SER A 363 -9.31 -3.77 41.08
CA SER A 363 -10.38 -4.76 41.11
C SER A 363 -10.85 -5.00 39.66
N SER A 364 -11.12 -6.26 39.35
CA SER A 364 -11.74 -6.61 38.06
C SER A 364 -13.26 -6.52 38.25
N GLU A 365 -13.82 -5.37 37.87
CA GLU A 365 -15.27 -5.24 37.82
C GLU A 365 -15.80 -5.78 36.46
N PRO A 366 -16.94 -6.49 36.49
CA PRO A 366 -17.52 -7.00 35.25
C PRO A 366 -17.95 -5.82 34.33
N PHE A 367 -17.53 -5.87 33.10
CA PHE A 367 -17.90 -4.89 32.07
C PHE A 367 -18.52 -5.59 30.85
N LEU A 368 -19.29 -4.84 30.09
CA LEU A 368 -19.87 -5.32 28.85
C LEU A 368 -18.93 -4.95 27.70
N LEU A 369 -18.44 -5.96 26.99
CA LEU A 369 -17.67 -5.73 25.75
C LEU A 369 -18.66 -5.73 24.58
N LEU A 370 -18.85 -4.58 23.97
CA LEU A 370 -19.67 -4.46 22.77
C LEU A 370 -18.85 -4.92 21.56
N GLY A 371 -19.30 -6.01 20.95
CA GLY A 371 -18.68 -6.55 19.74
C GLY A 371 -19.04 -5.71 18.50
N SER A 372 -18.41 -6.02 17.38
CA SER A 372 -18.53 -5.32 16.10
C SER A 372 -19.97 -5.19 15.56
N GLY A 373 -20.90 -6.05 15.99
CA GLY A 373 -22.29 -6.00 15.55
C GLY A 373 -23.14 -4.84 16.11
N TRP A 374 -22.60 -4.02 17.02
CA TRP A 374 -23.35 -2.96 17.69
C TRP A 374 -23.05 -1.55 17.19
N HIS A 375 -21.99 -1.36 16.40
CA HIS A 375 -21.57 -0.02 15.96
C HIS A 375 -21.14 0.10 14.50
N MET A 376 -21.23 -0.96 13.71
CA MET A 376 -20.89 -0.86 12.28
C MET A 376 -22.04 -0.46 11.35
N PHE A 377 -23.24 -0.23 11.84
CA PHE A 377 -24.41 -0.26 10.97
C PHE A 377 -25.17 1.03 10.74
N ASP A 378 -24.80 2.14 11.38
CA ASP A 378 -25.44 3.41 11.06
C ASP A 378 -25.06 3.99 9.69
N SER A 379 -23.93 3.58 9.12
CA SER A 379 -23.50 4.03 7.78
C SER A 379 -24.04 3.17 6.62
N GLU A 380 -24.57 1.97 6.90
CA GLU A 380 -25.17 1.11 5.88
C GLU A 380 -26.70 1.32 5.74
N PHE A 381 -27.31 2.08 6.63
CA PHE A 381 -28.75 2.36 6.60
C PHE A 381 -29.11 3.77 6.12
N ASN A 382 -28.14 4.56 5.58
CA ASN A 382 -28.40 5.86 4.95
C ASN A 382 -28.15 5.82 3.44
#